data_bec8c0b3f3f591b83e80bf5d281c5217
#
_entry.id   bec8c0b3f3f591b83e80bf5d281c5217
#
_cell.length_a   1.000
_cell.length_b   1.000
_cell.length_c   1.000
_cell.angle_alpha   90.00
_cell.angle_beta   90.00
_cell.angle_gamma   90.00
#
_symmetry.space_group_name_H-M   'P 1'
#
loop_
_entity.id
_entity.type
_entity.pdbx_description
1 polymer ?
#
loop_
_entity_poly.entity_id
_entity_poly.type
_entity_poly.pdbx_seq_one_letter_code
_entity_poly.pdbx_strand_id
1 'polypeptide(L)'
;MSNIAAFDWAGVVNYAKRRVGEVPKTQYELPGVNVENHCDVPVACVPLWHSVVTARLSIQKGDKAALKQAKERLDKALAAIEAIYPLYPDGILIQVAYGLPYFREFVPKVVADKFMPRAIENGKPGDWAITDAIKYPKDPAHLVLEQNDISFHFKSDYADHISEVMRALFQPGPQMLNGIPTEDVYVGDLFTITSIRRGFAGHGMPRVMAQRLGIPGADKIPPGAMLFMGFTSSHVHGLAQGTLPSFETIPGYTDQTPESYFANGTMMHLSHIAIDLEGWYNINHAGRLQRMFHARRTETEEVLSPSQAPDTTTFKEQLEDDAKTHKLLGHNAQMQFLSRVDKDTTTVYGDVIPKGTVIFLRQDFDTVENPFEFNADGPVSPAPKPGVHFIGFAPSAQLFDKIRKEMDGVDLQKKYNLPDENTGFTKFLVTTHRQHYLEPSRAHRSFPLAEMI
;
A
#
# COMPACT_ATOMS: atom_id res chain seq x y z
N MET A 1 -17.79 30.73 8.05
CA MET A 1 -16.32 30.56 8.27
C MET A 1 -16.20 29.70 9.52
N SER A 2 -16.33 28.40 9.36
CA SER A 2 -16.40 27.45 10.48
C SER A 2 -15.27 26.45 10.36
N ASN A 3 -14.43 26.45 11.37
CA ASN A 3 -13.56 25.36 11.84
C ASN A 3 -12.75 24.55 10.81
N ILE A 4 -11.93 25.22 10.00
CA ILE A 4 -10.71 24.63 9.44
C ILE A 4 -9.63 24.50 10.54
N ALA A 5 -9.94 24.91 11.75
CA ALA A 5 -9.02 25.01 12.89
C ALA A 5 -8.65 23.69 13.59
N ALA A 6 -9.12 22.54 13.10
CA ALA A 6 -8.75 21.24 13.69
C ALA A 6 -7.70 20.46 12.87
N PHE A 7 -7.23 20.99 11.75
CA PHE A 7 -6.12 20.42 11.04
C PHE A 7 -4.84 21.07 11.59
N ASP A 8 -3.97 20.26 12.19
CA ASP A 8 -2.70 20.75 12.72
C ASP A 8 -1.69 21.05 11.60
N TRP A 9 -1.88 22.20 10.97
CA TRP A 9 -0.92 22.75 10.02
C TRP A 9 0.45 23.00 10.64
N ALA A 10 0.55 23.17 11.96
CA ALA A 10 1.83 23.34 12.64
C ALA A 10 2.63 22.04 12.65
N GLY A 11 1.94 20.89 12.78
CA GLY A 11 2.57 19.58 12.54
C GLY A 11 3.13 19.49 11.13
N VAL A 12 2.36 19.80 10.10
CA VAL A 12 2.77 19.79 8.69
C VAL A 12 3.95 20.74 8.43
N VAL A 13 3.91 21.96 8.95
CA VAL A 13 5.00 22.95 8.77
C VAL A 13 6.30 22.53 9.47
N ASN A 14 6.22 21.77 10.56
CA ASN A 14 7.42 21.25 11.23
C ASN A 14 8.14 20.17 10.44
N TYR A 15 7.49 19.50 9.48
CA TYR A 15 8.14 18.59 8.54
C TYR A 15 9.12 19.34 7.61
N ALA A 16 8.74 20.49 7.11
CA ALA A 16 9.52 21.31 6.16
C ALA A 16 10.92 21.71 6.65
N LYS A 17 11.24 21.51 7.93
CA LYS A 17 12.52 21.93 8.52
C LYS A 17 13.49 20.78 8.74
N ARG A 18 13.14 19.54 8.39
CA ARG A 18 14.03 18.40 8.57
C ARG A 18 15.04 18.33 7.44
N ARG A 19 16.29 18.04 7.79
CA ARG A 19 17.33 17.81 6.79
C ARG A 19 17.14 16.44 6.17
N VAL A 20 17.33 16.36 4.84
CA VAL A 20 17.39 15.10 4.11
C VAL A 20 18.51 14.25 4.70
N GLY A 21 18.13 13.09 5.26
CA GLY A 21 19.07 12.06 5.69
C GLY A 21 19.65 11.31 4.49
N GLU A 22 20.34 10.23 4.76
CA GLU A 22 20.79 9.31 3.73
C GLU A 22 19.55 8.75 2.98
N VAL A 23 19.62 8.73 1.64
CA VAL A 23 18.54 8.19 0.81
C VAL A 23 18.40 6.69 1.06
N PRO A 24 17.22 6.18 1.45
CA PRO A 24 17.05 4.77 1.75
C PRO A 24 17.34 3.91 0.52
N LYS A 25 17.96 2.76 0.73
CA LYS A 25 18.23 1.77 -0.33
C LYS A 25 16.94 1.18 -0.87
N THR A 26 15.92 1.08 -0.04
CA THR A 26 14.57 0.64 -0.39
C THR A 26 13.72 1.80 -0.89
N GLN A 27 12.75 1.54 -1.77
CA GLN A 27 11.81 2.58 -2.20
C GLN A 27 10.58 2.68 -1.28
N TYR A 28 10.22 1.61 -0.56
CA TYR A 28 9.07 1.57 0.33
C TYR A 28 9.31 2.27 1.68
N GLU A 29 10.53 2.57 2.06
CA GLU A 29 10.79 3.46 3.18
C GLU A 29 10.36 4.89 2.85
N LEU A 30 9.70 5.53 3.81
CA LEU A 30 9.27 6.92 3.71
C LEU A 30 10.16 7.79 4.60
N PRO A 31 11.27 8.35 4.07
CA PRO A 31 12.14 9.19 4.87
C PRO A 31 11.40 10.45 5.35
N GLY A 32 11.70 10.88 6.57
CA GLY A 32 11.18 12.12 7.13
C GLY A 32 9.73 12.11 7.59
N VAL A 33 9.02 10.96 7.52
CA VAL A 33 7.69 10.86 8.10
C VAL A 33 7.75 11.00 9.62
N ASN A 34 6.70 11.60 10.19
CA ASN A 34 6.53 11.67 11.63
C ASN A 34 6.01 10.34 12.17
N VAL A 35 6.45 9.98 13.38
CA VAL A 35 5.87 8.88 14.13
C VAL A 35 5.20 9.46 15.35
N GLU A 36 3.89 9.30 15.42
CA GLU A 36 3.08 9.75 16.54
C GLU A 36 2.68 8.56 17.41
N ASN A 37 2.48 8.82 18.69
CA ASN A 37 2.01 7.79 19.61
C ASN A 37 0.48 7.91 19.77
N HIS A 38 -0.23 6.88 19.31
CA HIS A 38 -1.69 6.78 19.46
C HIS A 38 -2.01 5.63 20.40
N CYS A 39 -2.40 5.95 21.65
CA CYS A 39 -2.69 4.92 22.65
C CYS A 39 -1.53 3.92 22.80
N ASP A 40 -0.31 4.43 22.97
CA ASP A 40 0.94 3.66 23.06
C ASP A 40 1.32 2.83 21.79
N VAL A 41 0.63 3.07 20.69
CA VAL A 41 1.00 2.49 19.40
C VAL A 41 1.73 3.54 18.56
N PRO A 42 3.01 3.32 18.20
CA PRO A 42 3.71 4.21 17.28
C PRO A 42 3.11 4.10 15.87
N VAL A 43 2.63 5.21 15.34
CA VAL A 43 1.96 5.31 14.04
C VAL A 43 2.76 6.23 13.14
N ALA A 44 3.19 5.74 11.99
CA ALA A 44 3.84 6.57 10.98
C ALA A 44 2.80 7.40 10.24
N CYS A 45 2.96 8.73 10.27
CA CYS A 45 2.11 9.67 9.55
C CYS A 45 2.61 9.79 8.11
N VAL A 46 1.98 9.07 7.21
CA VAL A 46 2.32 9.13 5.77
C VAL A 46 2.04 10.52 5.19
N PRO A 47 2.65 10.89 4.04
CA PRO A 47 2.35 12.15 3.36
C PRO A 47 0.86 12.34 3.11
N LEU A 48 0.39 13.59 3.07
CA LEU A 48 -1.04 13.92 3.00
C LEU A 48 -1.70 13.52 1.68
N TRP A 49 -0.99 13.67 0.56
CA TRP A 49 -1.53 13.45 -0.77
C TRP A 49 -0.82 12.31 -1.47
N HIS A 50 -1.60 11.53 -2.20
CA HIS A 50 -1.14 10.37 -2.93
C HIS A 50 -1.72 10.34 -4.34
N SER A 51 -0.91 9.89 -5.31
CA SER A 51 -1.39 9.52 -6.63
C SER A 51 -0.68 8.28 -7.13
N VAL A 52 -1.43 7.27 -7.58
CA VAL A 52 -0.88 6.09 -8.24
C VAL A 52 -1.26 6.13 -9.70
N VAL A 53 -0.25 6.05 -10.58
CA VAL A 53 -0.43 5.91 -12.02
C VAL A 53 -0.06 4.49 -12.41
N THR A 54 -0.98 3.76 -13.00
CA THR A 54 -0.69 2.45 -13.60
C THR A 54 -0.66 2.57 -15.13
N ALA A 55 0.22 1.81 -15.77
CA ALA A 55 0.39 1.89 -17.21
C ALA A 55 0.85 0.58 -17.85
N ARG A 56 0.62 0.47 -19.15
CA ARG A 56 1.28 -0.47 -20.03
C ARG A 56 2.39 0.22 -20.79
N LEU A 57 3.43 -0.53 -21.16
CA LEU A 57 4.51 0.00 -21.95
C LEU A 57 4.10 0.14 -23.41
N SER A 58 4.45 1.27 -24.02
CA SER A 58 4.30 1.53 -25.46
C SER A 58 5.53 1.08 -26.27
N ILE A 59 6.51 0.46 -25.61
CA ILE A 59 7.70 -0.09 -26.23
C ILE A 59 7.33 -1.40 -26.96
N GLN A 60 7.93 -1.64 -28.13
CA GLN A 60 7.75 -2.91 -28.83
C GLN A 60 8.36 -4.07 -28.01
N LYS A 61 7.57 -5.12 -27.78
CA LYS A 61 8.03 -6.34 -27.08
C LYS A 61 9.25 -6.93 -27.77
N GLY A 62 10.28 -7.24 -26.98
CA GLY A 62 11.54 -7.80 -27.47
C GLY A 62 12.53 -6.78 -28.04
N ASP A 63 12.18 -5.50 -28.12
CA ASP A 63 13.12 -4.44 -28.52
C ASP A 63 14.02 -4.06 -27.33
N LYS A 64 15.16 -4.75 -27.27
CA LYS A 64 16.16 -4.56 -26.21
C LYS A 64 16.79 -3.17 -26.22
N ALA A 65 16.97 -2.57 -27.38
CA ALA A 65 17.58 -1.25 -27.52
C ALA A 65 16.63 -0.18 -27.01
N ALA A 66 15.35 -0.24 -27.40
CA ALA A 66 14.32 0.66 -26.91
C ALA A 66 14.14 0.54 -25.39
N LEU A 67 14.20 -0.68 -24.84
CA LEU A 67 14.08 -0.88 -23.38
C LEU A 67 15.26 -0.27 -22.61
N LYS A 68 16.50 -0.40 -23.11
CA LYS A 68 17.67 0.25 -22.51
C LYS A 68 17.57 1.78 -22.57
N GLN A 69 17.16 2.31 -23.71
CA GLN A 69 16.94 3.75 -23.87
C GLN A 69 15.83 4.27 -22.91
N ALA A 70 14.75 3.51 -22.75
CA ALA A 70 13.69 3.83 -21.82
C ALA A 70 14.20 3.88 -20.36
N LYS A 71 15.07 2.93 -19.98
CA LYS A 71 15.73 2.94 -18.67
C LYS A 71 16.53 4.23 -18.44
N GLU A 72 17.38 4.60 -19.39
CA GLU A 72 18.21 5.81 -19.30
C GLU A 72 17.35 7.07 -19.21
N ARG A 73 16.28 7.15 -19.98
CA ARG A 73 15.34 8.27 -19.98
C ARG A 73 14.61 8.39 -18.64
N LEU A 74 14.09 7.29 -18.08
CA LEU A 74 13.42 7.29 -16.80
C LEU A 74 14.37 7.60 -15.66
N ASP A 75 15.58 7.04 -15.65
CA ASP A 75 16.63 7.36 -14.68
C ASP A 75 16.93 8.88 -14.66
N LYS A 76 17.13 9.46 -15.84
CA LYS A 76 17.39 10.90 -16.00
C LYS A 76 16.21 11.75 -15.52
N ALA A 77 14.98 11.38 -15.87
CA ALA A 77 13.78 12.08 -15.47
C ALA A 77 13.58 12.07 -13.95
N LEU A 78 13.72 10.92 -13.31
CA LEU A 78 13.61 10.79 -11.85
C LEU A 78 14.72 11.55 -11.12
N ALA A 79 15.96 11.50 -11.61
CA ALA A 79 17.07 12.27 -11.06
C ALA A 79 16.86 13.79 -11.17
N ALA A 80 16.32 14.28 -12.29
CA ALA A 80 16.01 15.67 -12.49
C ALA A 80 14.90 16.17 -11.53
N ILE A 81 13.87 15.35 -11.29
CA ILE A 81 12.81 15.66 -10.31
C ILE A 81 13.41 15.74 -8.90
N GLU A 82 14.21 14.75 -8.50
CA GLU A 82 14.81 14.66 -7.17
C GLU A 82 15.88 15.75 -6.92
N ALA A 83 16.44 16.33 -7.95
CA ALA A 83 17.31 17.52 -7.84
C ALA A 83 16.55 18.80 -7.47
N ILE A 84 15.24 18.84 -7.76
CA ILE A 84 14.37 20.01 -7.52
C ILE A 84 13.56 19.82 -6.23
N TYR A 85 12.99 18.65 -6.03
CA TYR A 85 12.20 18.32 -4.86
C TYR A 85 12.99 17.42 -3.90
N PRO A 86 13.09 17.80 -2.61
CA PRO A 86 13.74 16.93 -1.64
C PRO A 86 12.96 15.59 -1.52
N LEU A 87 13.69 14.52 -1.19
CA LEU A 87 13.13 13.20 -0.96
C LEU A 87 12.54 13.10 0.46
N TYR A 88 11.44 13.82 0.68
CA TYR A 88 10.74 14.00 1.96
C TYR A 88 9.25 14.29 1.71
N PRO A 89 8.40 14.19 2.74
CA PRO A 89 6.99 14.57 2.63
C PRO A 89 6.73 15.97 2.09
N ASP A 90 7.56 16.94 2.44
CA ASP A 90 7.48 18.33 1.98
C ASP A 90 8.01 18.54 0.54
N GLY A 91 8.72 17.56 0.00
CA GLY A 91 9.12 17.50 -1.40
C GLY A 91 8.24 16.53 -2.17
N ILE A 92 8.85 15.46 -2.70
CA ILE A 92 8.12 14.37 -3.34
C ILE A 92 8.81 13.01 -3.09
N LEU A 93 8.00 12.01 -2.84
CA LEU A 93 8.42 10.61 -2.75
C LEU A 93 7.84 9.85 -3.93
N ILE A 94 8.69 9.22 -4.73
CA ILE A 94 8.29 8.47 -5.93
C ILE A 94 8.72 7.03 -5.78
N GLN A 95 7.76 6.10 -5.82
CA GLN A 95 7.99 4.66 -5.90
C GLN A 95 7.63 4.17 -7.31
N VAL A 96 8.43 3.23 -7.82
CA VAL A 96 8.19 2.60 -9.12
C VAL A 96 8.18 1.09 -8.94
N ALA A 97 7.12 0.44 -9.38
CA ALA A 97 6.95 -0.99 -9.25
C ALA A 97 6.49 -1.63 -10.57
N TYR A 98 6.84 -2.88 -10.81
CA TYR A 98 6.64 -3.57 -12.08
C TYR A 98 5.75 -4.80 -11.92
N GLY A 99 4.70 -4.87 -12.75
CA GLY A 99 3.85 -6.04 -12.83
C GLY A 99 4.52 -7.22 -13.56
N LEU A 100 3.99 -8.41 -13.37
CA LEU A 100 4.48 -9.60 -14.06
C LEU A 100 4.48 -9.49 -15.60
N PRO A 101 3.51 -8.79 -16.24
CA PRO A 101 3.56 -8.60 -17.69
C PRO A 101 4.89 -8.01 -18.17
N TYR A 102 5.46 -7.04 -17.44
CA TYR A 102 6.78 -6.47 -17.75
C TYR A 102 7.87 -7.57 -17.83
N PHE A 103 7.97 -8.39 -16.79
CA PHE A 103 9.01 -9.44 -16.73
C PHE A 103 8.80 -10.57 -17.74
N ARG A 104 7.55 -10.85 -18.09
CA ARG A 104 7.20 -11.91 -19.07
C ARG A 104 7.36 -11.47 -20.51
N GLU A 105 7.11 -10.19 -20.82
CA GLU A 105 6.97 -9.71 -22.19
C GLU A 105 8.16 -8.87 -22.67
N PHE A 106 8.85 -8.16 -21.79
CA PHE A 106 9.95 -7.26 -22.15
C PHE A 106 11.32 -7.77 -21.70
N VAL A 107 11.39 -8.59 -20.68
CA VAL A 107 12.65 -9.19 -20.21
C VAL A 107 12.79 -10.60 -20.78
N PRO A 108 13.92 -10.97 -21.43
CA PRO A 108 14.14 -12.33 -21.87
C PRO A 108 13.98 -13.33 -20.73
N LYS A 109 13.23 -14.41 -20.98
CA LYS A 109 12.91 -15.42 -19.95
C LYS A 109 14.14 -15.93 -19.20
N VAL A 110 15.25 -16.17 -19.90
CA VAL A 110 16.50 -16.66 -19.30
C VAL A 110 17.09 -15.65 -18.31
N VAL A 111 16.90 -14.34 -18.54
CA VAL A 111 17.35 -13.28 -17.65
C VAL A 111 16.39 -13.17 -16.46
N ALA A 112 15.09 -13.14 -16.72
CA ALA A 112 14.09 -13.11 -15.65
C ALA A 112 14.23 -14.32 -14.71
N ASP A 113 14.29 -15.54 -15.23
CA ASP A 113 14.44 -16.76 -14.43
C ASP A 113 15.72 -16.79 -13.57
N LYS A 114 16.76 -16.09 -14.01
CA LYS A 114 18.04 -16.01 -13.29
C LYS A 114 17.98 -15.05 -12.10
N PHE A 115 17.25 -13.95 -12.23
CA PHE A 115 17.33 -12.86 -11.25
C PHE A 115 16.06 -12.65 -10.43
N MET A 116 14.89 -13.09 -10.94
CA MET A 116 13.62 -12.90 -10.19
C MET A 116 13.65 -13.63 -8.85
N PRO A 117 13.21 -12.97 -7.75
CA PRO A 117 13.09 -13.60 -6.44
C PRO A 117 12.16 -14.80 -6.52
N ARG A 118 12.54 -15.91 -5.87
CA ARG A 118 11.70 -17.10 -5.73
C ARG A 118 11.24 -17.27 -4.31
N ALA A 119 9.96 -17.54 -4.12
CA ALA A 119 9.42 -17.85 -2.80
C ALA A 119 9.98 -19.20 -2.30
N ILE A 120 10.23 -19.29 -1.01
CA ILE A 120 10.63 -20.55 -0.37
C ILE A 120 9.40 -21.37 -0.05
N GLU A 121 9.31 -22.56 -0.62
CA GLU A 121 8.25 -23.52 -0.40
C GLU A 121 8.86 -24.85 0.09
N ASN A 122 8.42 -25.32 1.25
CA ASN A 122 8.96 -26.53 1.88
C ASN A 122 10.50 -26.51 1.99
N GLY A 123 11.08 -25.33 2.30
CA GLY A 123 12.52 -25.15 2.47
C GLY A 123 13.33 -25.11 1.18
N LYS A 124 12.69 -24.99 0.01
CA LYS A 124 13.35 -24.88 -1.32
C LYS A 124 12.77 -23.73 -2.12
N PRO A 125 13.58 -23.12 -3.02
CA PRO A 125 13.06 -22.16 -3.99
C PRO A 125 11.98 -22.81 -4.88
N GLY A 126 10.81 -22.17 -4.91
CA GLY A 126 9.66 -22.54 -5.72
C GLY A 126 9.44 -21.57 -6.89
N ASP A 127 8.20 -21.15 -7.08
CA ASP A 127 7.81 -20.16 -8.06
C ASP A 127 8.37 -18.76 -7.75
N TRP A 128 8.28 -17.83 -8.68
CA TRP A 128 8.64 -16.43 -8.42
C TRP A 128 7.88 -15.90 -7.20
N ALA A 129 8.54 -15.10 -6.37
CA ALA A 129 7.95 -14.47 -5.19
C ALA A 129 6.85 -13.45 -5.54
N ILE A 130 6.77 -13.06 -6.79
CA ILE A 130 5.66 -12.28 -7.37
C ILE A 130 4.85 -13.20 -8.26
N THR A 131 3.55 -13.27 -8.02
CA THR A 131 2.57 -14.03 -8.81
C THR A 131 1.49 -13.10 -9.34
N ASP A 132 0.69 -13.56 -10.31
CA ASP A 132 -0.53 -12.85 -10.64
C ASP A 132 -1.45 -12.82 -9.42
N ALA A 133 -2.15 -11.70 -9.22
CA ALA A 133 -3.17 -11.61 -8.19
C ALA A 133 -4.33 -12.58 -8.51
N ILE A 134 -4.96 -13.11 -7.48
CA ILE A 134 -6.05 -14.08 -7.60
C ILE A 134 -7.35 -13.55 -6.99
N LYS A 135 -8.46 -14.20 -7.29
CA LYS A 135 -9.73 -14.01 -6.57
C LYS A 135 -9.73 -14.80 -5.26
N TYR A 136 -10.28 -14.18 -4.22
CA TYR A 136 -10.49 -14.82 -2.93
C TYR A 136 -11.98 -15.11 -2.70
N PRO A 137 -12.34 -15.95 -1.74
CA PRO A 137 -13.72 -16.45 -1.58
C PRO A 137 -14.79 -15.37 -1.43
N LYS A 138 -14.47 -14.23 -0.80
CA LYS A 138 -15.42 -13.11 -0.58
C LYS A 138 -15.27 -11.97 -1.58
N ASP A 139 -14.43 -12.11 -2.58
CA ASP A 139 -14.33 -11.11 -3.63
C ASP A 139 -15.60 -11.07 -4.50
N PRO A 140 -16.02 -9.89 -4.98
CA PRO A 140 -17.17 -9.76 -5.84
C PRO A 140 -16.91 -10.41 -7.21
N ALA A 141 -17.97 -10.84 -7.88
CA ALA A 141 -17.88 -11.47 -9.20
C ALA A 141 -17.20 -10.57 -10.24
N HIS A 142 -17.43 -9.25 -10.14
CA HIS A 142 -16.90 -8.23 -11.05
C HIS A 142 -15.47 -7.74 -10.73
N LEU A 143 -14.77 -8.34 -9.76
CA LEU A 143 -13.37 -8.02 -9.48
C LEU A 143 -12.53 -8.15 -10.75
N VAL A 144 -11.77 -7.11 -11.05
CA VAL A 144 -10.80 -7.07 -12.15
C VAL A 144 -9.40 -7.41 -11.61
N LEU A 145 -8.79 -8.45 -12.15
CA LEU A 145 -7.38 -8.77 -11.96
C LEU A 145 -6.59 -8.03 -13.05
N GLU A 146 -5.90 -6.98 -12.65
CA GLU A 146 -5.20 -6.10 -13.58
C GLU A 146 -3.92 -6.73 -14.14
N GLN A 147 -3.46 -6.23 -15.29
CA GLN A 147 -2.27 -6.70 -16.00
C GLN A 147 -1.47 -5.47 -16.52
N ASN A 148 -1.10 -4.58 -15.61
CA ASN A 148 -0.27 -3.43 -15.92
C ASN A 148 1.21 -3.82 -15.89
N ASP A 149 2.03 -3.17 -16.71
CA ASP A 149 3.47 -3.40 -16.75
C ASP A 149 4.18 -2.65 -15.63
N ILE A 150 3.68 -1.45 -15.28
CA ILE A 150 4.33 -0.53 -14.34
C ILE A 150 3.31 0.24 -13.52
N SER A 151 3.73 0.60 -12.31
CA SER A 151 3.01 1.49 -11.39
C SER A 151 3.97 2.53 -10.84
N PHE A 152 3.54 3.80 -10.83
CA PHE A 152 4.20 4.91 -10.14
C PHE A 152 3.35 5.34 -8.97
N HIS A 153 3.95 5.48 -7.79
CA HIS A 153 3.26 6.01 -6.63
C HIS A 153 3.94 7.31 -6.16
N PHE A 154 3.25 8.41 -6.33
CA PHE A 154 3.68 9.76 -5.94
C PHE A 154 3.06 10.12 -4.60
N LYS A 155 3.87 10.68 -3.69
CA LYS A 155 3.45 11.08 -2.35
C LYS A 155 4.08 12.41 -1.98
N SER A 156 3.28 13.32 -1.40
CA SER A 156 3.74 14.63 -0.92
C SER A 156 2.73 15.22 0.06
N ASP A 157 3.18 16.10 0.94
CA ASP A 157 2.28 16.95 1.73
C ASP A 157 1.63 18.04 0.88
N TYR A 158 2.13 18.24 -0.35
CA TYR A 158 1.61 19.23 -1.30
C TYR A 158 1.05 18.56 -2.56
N ALA A 159 -0.25 18.70 -2.79
CA ALA A 159 -0.92 18.16 -3.99
C ALA A 159 -0.36 18.73 -5.29
N ASP A 160 0.10 20.00 -5.25
CA ASP A 160 0.66 20.69 -6.41
C ASP A 160 1.99 20.06 -6.85
N HIS A 161 2.86 19.63 -5.93
CA HIS A 161 4.09 18.92 -6.26
C HIS A 161 3.79 17.64 -7.07
N ILE A 162 2.81 16.84 -6.62
CA ILE A 162 2.37 15.65 -7.36
C ILE A 162 1.86 16.01 -8.74
N SER A 163 1.02 17.05 -8.83
CA SER A 163 0.41 17.50 -10.09
C SER A 163 1.47 18.01 -11.08
N GLU A 164 2.46 18.77 -10.62
CA GLU A 164 3.57 19.27 -11.44
C GLU A 164 4.43 18.12 -11.96
N VAL A 165 4.83 17.20 -11.08
CA VAL A 165 5.65 16.05 -11.44
C VAL A 165 4.94 15.13 -12.42
N MET A 166 3.66 14.84 -12.18
CA MET A 166 2.87 14.00 -13.12
C MET A 166 2.73 14.67 -14.49
N ARG A 167 2.51 15.99 -14.55
CA ARG A 167 2.49 16.71 -15.83
C ARG A 167 3.85 16.63 -16.52
N ALA A 168 4.94 16.90 -15.80
CA ALA A 168 6.29 16.86 -16.36
C ALA A 168 6.65 15.48 -16.91
N LEU A 169 6.29 14.40 -16.22
CA LEU A 169 6.57 13.04 -16.66
C LEU A 169 5.71 12.61 -17.85
N PHE A 170 4.41 12.93 -17.85
CA PHE A 170 3.43 12.29 -18.73
C PHE A 170 2.79 13.20 -19.78
N GLN A 171 2.96 14.52 -19.71
CA GLN A 171 2.43 15.44 -20.70
C GLN A 171 3.54 16.06 -21.53
N PRO A 172 3.44 16.07 -22.88
CA PRO A 172 4.45 16.66 -23.74
C PRO A 172 4.46 18.19 -23.64
N GLY A 173 5.61 18.79 -23.88
CA GLY A 173 5.81 20.23 -23.94
C GLY A 173 6.52 20.78 -22.70
N PRO A 174 6.80 22.09 -22.70
CA PRO A 174 7.50 22.76 -21.60
C PRO A 174 6.72 22.62 -20.29
N GLN A 175 7.38 22.17 -19.23
CA GLN A 175 6.82 22.02 -17.90
C GLN A 175 7.63 22.81 -16.88
N MET A 176 6.98 23.06 -15.73
CA MET A 176 7.60 23.73 -14.59
C MET A 176 7.61 22.76 -13.42
N LEU A 177 8.74 22.65 -12.73
CA LEU A 177 8.86 21.95 -11.46
C LEU A 177 9.32 22.95 -10.40
N ASN A 178 8.49 23.21 -9.41
CA ASN A 178 8.76 24.21 -8.36
C ASN A 178 9.22 25.57 -8.92
N GLY A 179 8.55 26.04 -9.98
CA GLY A 179 8.90 27.28 -10.66
C GLY A 179 10.12 27.22 -11.60
N ILE A 180 10.76 26.07 -11.75
CA ILE A 180 11.95 25.87 -12.61
C ILE A 180 11.51 25.21 -13.92
N PRO A 181 11.79 25.82 -15.09
CA PRO A 181 11.53 25.19 -16.39
C PRO A 181 12.33 23.91 -16.55
N THR A 182 11.66 22.84 -17.01
CA THR A 182 12.29 21.53 -17.27
C THR A 182 11.92 21.02 -18.64
N GLU A 183 12.91 20.57 -19.42
CA GLU A 183 12.70 20.05 -20.78
C GLU A 183 12.89 18.52 -20.87
N ASP A 184 13.73 17.93 -20.00
CA ASP A 184 14.22 16.55 -20.12
C ASP A 184 13.55 15.53 -19.19
N VAL A 185 12.36 15.84 -18.66
CA VAL A 185 11.64 14.96 -17.71
C VAL A 185 10.58 14.12 -18.39
N TYR A 186 10.15 14.50 -19.60
CA TYR A 186 9.07 13.82 -20.31
C TYR A 186 9.44 12.39 -20.72
N VAL A 187 8.62 11.44 -20.26
CA VAL A 187 8.70 10.01 -20.60
C VAL A 187 7.33 9.43 -20.97
N GLY A 188 6.31 10.28 -21.15
CA GLY A 188 4.92 9.86 -21.34
C GLY A 188 4.69 9.03 -22.62
N ASP A 189 5.53 9.20 -23.65
CA ASP A 189 5.50 8.40 -24.88
C ASP A 189 5.85 6.91 -24.63
N LEU A 190 6.51 6.60 -23.52
CA LEU A 190 6.83 5.23 -23.12
C LEU A 190 5.64 4.46 -22.56
N PHE A 191 4.55 5.14 -22.25
CA PHE A 191 3.45 4.60 -21.44
C PHE A 191 2.08 4.85 -22.05
N THR A 192 1.23 3.82 -21.98
CA THR A 192 -0.21 3.94 -22.12
C THR A 192 -0.82 3.85 -20.73
N ILE A 193 -1.25 4.98 -20.16
CA ILE A 193 -1.83 5.07 -18.82
C ILE A 193 -3.14 4.29 -18.79
N THR A 194 -3.29 3.41 -17.79
CA THR A 194 -4.48 2.57 -17.59
C THR A 194 -5.36 3.11 -16.46
N SER A 195 -4.76 3.71 -15.42
CA SER A 195 -5.50 4.42 -14.37
C SER A 195 -4.66 5.51 -13.70
N ILE A 196 -5.36 6.51 -13.15
CA ILE A 196 -4.81 7.51 -12.23
C ILE A 196 -5.66 7.46 -10.98
N ARG A 197 -5.06 7.05 -9.86
CA ARG A 197 -5.71 6.85 -8.57
C ARG A 197 -5.25 7.92 -7.61
N ARG A 198 -6.12 8.83 -7.23
CA ARG A 198 -5.80 9.95 -6.34
C ARG A 198 -6.44 9.76 -4.98
N GLY A 199 -5.79 10.28 -3.96
CA GLY A 199 -6.34 10.23 -2.63
C GLY A 199 -5.48 10.95 -1.59
N PHE A 200 -5.81 10.70 -0.34
CA PHE A 200 -5.25 11.41 0.80
C PHE A 200 -5.15 10.49 2.01
N ALA A 201 -4.28 10.86 2.94
CA ALA A 201 -4.15 10.24 4.26
C ALA A 201 -3.84 11.33 5.29
N GLY A 202 -3.87 10.97 6.57
CA GLY A 202 -3.45 11.86 7.63
C GLY A 202 -4.56 12.30 8.58
N HIS A 203 -4.16 12.84 9.73
CA HIS A 203 -5.02 13.19 10.83
C HIS A 203 -6.19 14.10 10.43
N GLY A 204 -7.42 13.62 10.64
CA GLY A 204 -8.65 14.38 10.40
C GLY A 204 -9.02 14.55 8.93
N MET A 205 -8.12 14.27 8.00
CA MET A 205 -8.39 14.39 6.57
C MET A 205 -9.62 13.60 6.12
N PRO A 206 -9.82 12.32 6.52
CA PRO A 206 -11.00 11.55 6.13
C PRO A 206 -12.31 12.22 6.50
N ARG A 207 -12.43 12.72 7.74
CA ARG A 207 -13.63 13.41 8.20
C ARG A 207 -13.88 14.72 7.44
N VAL A 208 -12.84 15.54 7.30
CA VAL A 208 -12.93 16.83 6.59
C VAL A 208 -13.34 16.63 5.13
N MET A 209 -12.72 15.68 4.43
CA MET A 209 -13.04 15.40 3.03
C MET A 209 -14.43 14.81 2.88
N ALA A 210 -14.83 13.87 3.74
CA ALA A 210 -16.17 13.29 3.70
C ALA A 210 -17.26 14.33 3.99
N GLN A 211 -17.09 15.20 4.96
CA GLN A 211 -18.03 16.29 5.26
C GLN A 211 -18.12 17.29 4.11
N ARG A 212 -16.97 17.69 3.54
CA ARG A 212 -16.91 18.64 2.42
C ARG A 212 -17.67 18.14 1.19
N LEU A 213 -17.64 16.83 0.97
CA LEU A 213 -18.25 16.18 -0.18
C LEU A 213 -19.66 15.62 0.09
N GLY A 214 -20.18 15.78 1.32
CA GLY A 214 -21.50 15.31 1.69
C GLY A 214 -21.65 13.79 1.73
N ILE A 215 -20.56 13.07 2.04
CA ILE A 215 -20.57 11.60 2.12
C ILE A 215 -21.42 11.15 3.32
N PRO A 216 -22.38 10.22 3.14
CA PRO A 216 -23.16 9.66 4.23
C PRO A 216 -22.26 9.05 5.33
N GLY A 217 -22.56 9.33 6.59
CA GLY A 217 -21.76 8.85 7.73
C GLY A 217 -20.55 9.73 8.10
N ALA A 218 -20.26 10.79 7.35
CA ALA A 218 -19.11 11.67 7.55
C ALA A 218 -19.00 12.24 9.00
N ASP A 219 -20.12 12.61 9.60
CA ASP A 219 -20.13 13.18 10.96
C ASP A 219 -19.76 12.18 12.06
N LYS A 220 -19.86 10.89 11.74
CA LYS A 220 -19.53 9.79 12.66
C LYS A 220 -18.05 9.37 12.57
N ILE A 221 -17.30 9.88 11.59
CA ILE A 221 -15.86 9.62 11.47
C ILE A 221 -15.16 10.34 12.62
N PRO A 222 -14.29 9.68 13.41
CA PRO A 222 -13.55 10.32 14.48
C PRO A 222 -12.72 11.51 13.97
N PRO A 223 -12.66 12.63 14.72
CA PRO A 223 -11.91 13.82 14.28
C PRO A 223 -10.43 13.58 14.00
N GLY A 224 -9.82 12.64 14.74
CA GLY A 224 -8.41 12.29 14.59
C GLY A 224 -8.15 11.07 13.69
N ALA A 225 -9.17 10.53 13.02
CA ALA A 225 -8.99 9.37 12.14
C ALA A 225 -8.03 9.67 10.99
N MET A 226 -7.17 8.71 10.67
CA MET A 226 -6.25 8.79 9.54
C MET A 226 -6.81 8.14 8.26
N LEU A 227 -7.77 7.24 8.42
CA LEU A 227 -8.49 6.56 7.32
C LEU A 227 -10.00 6.58 7.58
N PHE A 228 -10.80 6.40 6.53
CA PHE A 228 -12.27 6.44 6.58
C PHE A 228 -12.89 5.47 7.59
N MET A 229 -12.27 4.32 7.82
CA MET A 229 -12.77 3.33 8.77
C MET A 229 -12.67 3.78 10.25
N GLY A 230 -12.02 4.93 10.52
CA GLY A 230 -11.98 5.56 11.85
C GLY A 230 -10.86 5.08 12.76
N PHE A 231 -9.99 4.21 12.27
CA PHE A 231 -8.85 3.70 13.03
C PHE A 231 -7.54 4.07 12.33
N THR A 232 -6.44 4.18 13.10
CA THR A 232 -5.12 4.54 12.57
C THR A 232 -4.34 3.30 12.17
N SER A 233 -3.93 2.50 13.13
CA SER A 233 -3.21 1.25 12.89
C SER A 233 -3.82 0.11 13.68
N SER A 234 -3.85 -1.05 13.05
CA SER A 234 -4.22 -2.31 13.71
C SER A 234 -3.00 -3.09 14.20
N HIS A 235 -1.79 -2.62 13.90
CA HIS A 235 -0.54 -3.30 14.25
C HIS A 235 0.45 -2.34 14.88
N VAL A 236 1.05 -2.72 16.00
CA VAL A 236 2.26 -2.09 16.52
C VAL A 236 3.39 -2.32 15.52
N HIS A 237 4.13 -1.28 15.19
CA HIS A 237 5.23 -1.31 14.19
C HIS A 237 4.82 -1.76 12.78
N GLY A 238 3.54 -1.74 12.43
CA GLY A 238 3.02 -2.23 11.15
C GLY A 238 2.83 -1.20 10.05
N LEU A 239 3.23 0.07 10.24
CA LEU A 239 3.08 1.13 9.25
C LEU A 239 4.43 1.62 8.73
N ALA A 240 4.55 1.65 7.45
CA ALA A 240 5.35 2.45 6.53
C ALA A 240 6.83 2.75 6.84
N GLN A 241 7.32 2.49 8.01
CA GLN A 241 8.70 2.70 8.43
C GLN A 241 9.35 1.38 8.75
N GLY A 242 9.66 0.59 7.82
CA GLY A 242 10.32 -0.63 8.17
C GLY A 242 11.23 -1.11 7.08
N THR A 243 12.32 -1.68 7.48
CA THR A 243 13.24 -2.40 6.62
C THR A 243 12.83 -3.86 6.44
N LEU A 244 11.66 -4.26 6.98
CA LEU A 244 11.31 -5.67 7.17
C LEU A 244 10.79 -6.43 5.95
N PRO A 245 10.05 -5.86 4.99
CA PRO A 245 9.43 -6.65 3.94
C PRO A 245 10.29 -6.89 2.72
N SER A 246 11.59 -6.49 2.71
CA SER A 246 12.45 -6.77 1.55
C SER A 246 12.68 -8.26 1.36
N PHE A 247 12.92 -8.65 0.13
CA PHE A 247 13.03 -10.06 -0.28
C PHE A 247 14.07 -10.86 0.51
N GLU A 248 15.20 -10.24 0.86
CA GLU A 248 16.31 -10.89 1.55
C GLU A 248 16.30 -10.75 3.07
N THR A 249 15.56 -9.78 3.62
CA THR A 249 15.72 -9.39 5.03
C THR A 249 15.51 -10.55 5.99
N ILE A 250 14.42 -11.32 5.80
CA ILE A 250 14.05 -12.40 6.69
C ILE A 250 14.28 -13.75 5.99
N PRO A 251 15.21 -14.59 6.50
CA PRO A 251 15.46 -15.91 5.92
C PRO A 251 14.20 -16.78 5.87
N GLY A 252 14.06 -17.53 4.79
CA GLY A 252 12.97 -18.51 4.64
C GLY A 252 11.72 -18.03 3.92
N TYR A 253 11.66 -16.76 3.49
CA TYR A 253 10.57 -16.26 2.63
C TYR A 253 10.93 -16.30 1.16
N THR A 254 12.15 -15.89 0.80
CA THR A 254 12.66 -15.98 -0.58
C THR A 254 14.07 -16.56 -0.64
N ASP A 255 14.56 -16.80 -1.85
CA ASP A 255 15.92 -17.24 -2.12
C ASP A 255 16.93 -16.09 -2.20
N GLN A 256 16.49 -14.85 -1.99
CA GLN A 256 17.34 -13.68 -2.13
C GLN A 256 18.32 -13.53 -0.97
N THR A 257 19.48 -12.97 -1.29
CA THR A 257 20.56 -12.61 -0.37
C THR A 257 20.92 -11.13 -0.56
N PRO A 258 21.73 -10.52 0.32
CA PRO A 258 22.15 -9.12 0.16
C PRO A 258 22.87 -8.81 -1.17
N GLU A 259 23.44 -9.82 -1.82
CA GLU A 259 24.15 -9.71 -3.11
C GLU A 259 23.22 -9.93 -4.31
N SER A 260 21.98 -10.30 -4.10
CA SER A 260 21.01 -10.53 -5.18
C SER A 260 20.64 -9.23 -5.88
N TYR A 261 20.31 -9.31 -7.15
CA TYR A 261 19.90 -8.14 -7.95
C TYR A 261 18.72 -7.38 -7.34
N PHE A 262 17.75 -8.10 -6.80
CA PHE A 262 16.57 -7.51 -6.17
C PHE A 262 16.67 -7.35 -4.66
N ALA A 263 17.88 -7.43 -4.08
CA ALA A 263 18.08 -7.04 -2.68
C ALA A 263 17.57 -5.62 -2.41
N ASN A 264 17.01 -5.38 -1.23
CA ASN A 264 16.29 -4.16 -0.86
C ASN A 264 15.02 -3.86 -1.70
N GLY A 265 14.57 -4.81 -2.48
CA GLY A 265 13.26 -4.79 -3.14
C GLY A 265 12.20 -5.56 -2.36
N THR A 266 10.95 -5.43 -2.77
CA THR A 266 9.82 -6.07 -2.09
C THR A 266 8.70 -6.42 -3.06
N MET A 267 7.77 -7.26 -2.64
CA MET A 267 6.49 -7.41 -3.30
C MET A 267 5.56 -6.28 -2.85
N MET A 268 4.94 -5.59 -3.80
CA MET A 268 3.89 -4.60 -3.56
C MET A 268 2.54 -5.12 -4.04
N HIS A 269 1.55 -5.10 -3.17
CA HIS A 269 0.15 -5.31 -3.52
C HIS A 269 -0.55 -3.98 -3.71
N LEU A 270 -1.37 -3.84 -4.75
CA LEU A 270 -2.22 -2.68 -5.00
C LEU A 270 -3.66 -3.14 -5.25
N SER A 271 -4.61 -2.61 -4.48
CA SER A 271 -6.05 -2.79 -4.70
C SER A 271 -6.79 -1.46 -4.64
N HIS A 272 -7.89 -1.35 -5.39
CA HIS A 272 -8.93 -0.37 -5.12
C HIS A 272 -10.10 -1.06 -4.43
N ILE A 273 -10.52 -0.49 -3.31
CA ILE A 273 -11.57 -1.03 -2.43
C ILE A 273 -12.59 0.07 -2.19
N ALA A 274 -13.83 -0.15 -2.61
CA ALA A 274 -14.96 0.72 -2.25
C ALA A 274 -15.43 0.40 -0.84
N ILE A 275 -15.84 1.42 -0.08
CA ILE A 275 -16.24 1.30 1.33
C ILE A 275 -17.73 1.65 1.46
N ASP A 276 -18.51 0.76 2.07
CA ASP A 276 -19.83 1.07 2.61
C ASP A 276 -19.67 1.83 3.95
N LEU A 277 -19.40 3.12 3.83
CA LEU A 277 -19.11 3.97 4.99
C LEU A 277 -20.33 4.17 5.87
N GLU A 278 -21.53 4.31 5.26
CA GLU A 278 -22.78 4.44 6.00
C GLU A 278 -23.10 3.17 6.80
N GLY A 279 -23.02 2.01 6.14
CA GLY A 279 -23.21 0.72 6.80
C GLY A 279 -22.25 0.49 7.95
N TRP A 280 -20.96 0.86 7.76
CA TRP A 280 -19.95 0.77 8.81
C TRP A 280 -20.27 1.64 10.01
N TYR A 281 -20.62 2.90 9.80
CA TYR A 281 -20.92 3.84 10.89
C TYR A 281 -22.32 3.69 11.48
N ASN A 282 -23.18 2.85 10.92
CA ASN A 282 -24.41 2.42 11.57
C ASN A 282 -24.17 1.39 12.67
N ILE A 283 -23.00 0.77 12.71
CA ILE A 283 -22.54 -0.04 13.84
C ILE A 283 -22.02 0.91 14.93
N ASN A 284 -22.37 0.66 16.19
CA ASN A 284 -21.85 1.43 17.31
C ASN A 284 -20.33 1.25 17.46
N HIS A 285 -19.67 2.14 18.21
CA HIS A 285 -18.23 2.12 18.36
C HIS A 285 -17.69 0.77 18.85
N ALA A 286 -18.28 0.19 19.91
CA ALA A 286 -17.86 -1.11 20.44
C ALA A 286 -17.94 -2.23 19.38
N GLY A 287 -19.01 -2.24 18.59
CA GLY A 287 -19.17 -3.20 17.51
C GLY A 287 -18.16 -3.03 16.37
N ARG A 288 -17.77 -1.78 16.05
CA ARG A 288 -16.69 -1.49 15.08
C ARG A 288 -15.33 -1.92 15.62
N LEU A 289 -15.07 -1.65 16.91
CA LEU A 289 -13.85 -2.04 17.60
C LEU A 289 -13.66 -3.57 17.56
N GLN A 290 -14.71 -4.32 17.87
CA GLN A 290 -14.70 -5.77 17.83
C GLN A 290 -14.43 -6.32 16.44
N ARG A 291 -15.04 -5.74 15.40
CA ARG A 291 -14.82 -6.16 14.00
C ARG A 291 -13.47 -5.76 13.44
N MET A 292 -12.93 -4.64 13.92
CA MET A 292 -11.60 -4.20 13.49
C MET A 292 -10.49 -5.03 14.16
N PHE A 293 -10.60 -5.29 15.46
CA PHE A 293 -9.53 -5.91 16.24
C PHE A 293 -9.83 -7.37 16.59
N HIS A 294 -10.64 -7.60 17.61
CA HIS A 294 -11.09 -8.95 18.01
C HIS A 294 -12.36 -8.89 18.88
N ALA A 295 -13.10 -9.99 18.93
CA ALA A 295 -14.43 -10.09 19.55
C ALA A 295 -14.49 -9.71 21.04
N ARG A 296 -13.38 -9.78 21.76
CA ARG A 296 -13.31 -9.51 23.21
C ARG A 296 -13.06 -8.03 23.55
N ARG A 297 -12.93 -7.17 22.57
CA ARG A 297 -12.79 -5.74 22.80
C ARG A 297 -14.09 -5.15 23.35
N THR A 298 -13.97 -4.48 24.49
CA THR A 298 -15.12 -3.94 25.22
C THR A 298 -14.99 -2.46 25.57
N GLU A 299 -13.94 -1.80 25.06
CA GLU A 299 -13.72 -0.38 25.30
C GLU A 299 -14.92 0.45 24.80
N THR A 300 -15.40 1.36 25.64
CA THR A 300 -16.53 2.25 25.34
C THR A 300 -16.09 3.62 24.86
N GLU A 301 -14.83 3.99 25.15
CA GLU A 301 -14.25 5.26 24.72
C GLU A 301 -13.77 5.17 23.28
N GLU A 302 -13.69 6.32 22.61
CA GLU A 302 -13.23 6.40 21.23
C GLU A 302 -11.72 6.12 21.17
N VAL A 303 -11.36 4.95 20.63
CA VAL A 303 -9.99 4.49 20.50
C VAL A 303 -9.63 4.44 19.03
N LEU A 304 -8.64 5.23 18.61
CA LEU A 304 -8.14 5.25 17.21
C LEU A 304 -7.17 4.12 16.94
N SER A 305 -6.38 3.73 17.93
CA SER A 305 -5.47 2.58 17.88
C SER A 305 -5.50 1.88 19.25
N PRO A 306 -5.55 0.56 19.29
CA PRO A 306 -5.48 -0.15 20.56
C PRO A 306 -4.06 -0.05 21.13
N SER A 307 -3.97 0.15 22.46
CA SER A 307 -2.69 0.25 23.16
C SER A 307 -1.87 -1.04 23.18
N GLN A 308 -2.48 -2.17 22.83
CA GLN A 308 -1.78 -3.45 22.80
C GLN A 308 -2.11 -4.19 21.51
N ALA A 309 -1.07 -4.55 20.78
CA ALA A 309 -1.20 -5.63 19.83
C ALA A 309 -1.62 -6.87 20.64
N PRO A 310 -2.59 -7.64 20.15
CA PRO A 310 -2.93 -8.88 20.80
C PRO A 310 -1.66 -9.76 20.91
N ASP A 311 -1.59 -10.59 21.93
CA ASP A 311 -0.50 -11.56 22.08
C ASP A 311 -0.47 -12.49 20.85
N THR A 312 0.67 -12.52 20.17
CA THR A 312 0.84 -13.31 18.94
C THR A 312 0.87 -14.82 19.21
N THR A 313 1.02 -15.24 20.44
CA THR A 313 1.16 -16.66 20.79
C THR A 313 -0.16 -17.44 20.80
N THR A 314 -1.28 -16.75 20.91
CA THR A 314 -2.60 -17.37 21.13
C THR A 314 -3.60 -17.12 20.01
N PHE A 315 -3.17 -16.58 18.88
CA PHE A 315 -4.09 -16.03 17.89
C PHE A 315 -4.99 -17.05 17.23
N LYS A 316 -4.45 -18.17 16.77
CA LYS A 316 -5.27 -19.15 16.09
C LYS A 316 -6.30 -19.75 17.01
N GLU A 317 -5.89 -20.09 18.21
CA GLU A 317 -6.75 -20.63 19.26
C GLU A 317 -7.75 -19.56 19.74
N GLN A 318 -7.29 -18.33 19.91
CA GLN A 318 -8.14 -17.21 20.29
C GLN A 318 -9.16 -16.89 19.21
N LEU A 319 -8.75 -16.85 17.95
CA LEU A 319 -9.64 -16.62 16.81
C LEU A 319 -10.73 -17.70 16.72
N GLU A 320 -10.37 -18.95 16.96
CA GLU A 320 -11.32 -20.05 16.99
C GLU A 320 -12.29 -19.95 18.17
N ASP A 321 -11.81 -19.55 19.35
CA ASP A 321 -12.65 -19.32 20.51
C ASP A 321 -13.58 -18.10 20.32
N ASP A 322 -13.10 -17.03 19.69
CA ASP A 322 -13.91 -15.88 19.31
C ASP A 322 -15.06 -16.28 18.37
N ALA A 323 -14.77 -17.08 17.35
CA ALA A 323 -15.78 -17.62 16.46
C ALA A 323 -16.81 -18.52 17.17
N LYS A 324 -16.35 -19.37 18.08
CA LYS A 324 -17.17 -20.31 18.82
C LYS A 324 -18.05 -19.63 19.87
N THR A 325 -17.44 -18.77 20.70
CA THR A 325 -18.02 -18.22 21.93
C THR A 325 -18.74 -16.90 21.66
N HIS A 326 -18.10 -15.99 20.91
CA HIS A 326 -18.62 -14.65 20.65
C HIS A 326 -19.35 -14.54 19.32
N LYS A 327 -19.27 -15.56 18.47
CA LYS A 327 -19.89 -15.57 17.13
C LYS A 327 -19.45 -14.38 16.27
N LEU A 328 -18.21 -13.94 16.42
CA LEU A 328 -17.65 -12.80 15.71
C LEU A 328 -16.14 -13.02 15.50
N LEU A 329 -15.64 -12.62 14.34
CA LEU A 329 -14.22 -12.55 13.99
C LEU A 329 -13.79 -11.08 13.86
N GLY A 330 -12.65 -10.73 14.42
CA GLY A 330 -12.02 -9.43 14.22
C GLY A 330 -11.03 -9.48 13.05
N HIS A 331 -11.05 -8.48 12.19
CA HIS A 331 -10.16 -8.37 11.03
C HIS A 331 -8.68 -8.51 11.41
N ASN A 332 -8.24 -7.77 12.43
CA ASN A 332 -6.87 -7.83 12.90
C ASN A 332 -6.51 -9.24 13.42
N ALA A 333 -7.36 -9.83 14.26
CA ALA A 333 -7.15 -11.16 14.79
C ALA A 333 -6.99 -12.23 13.68
N GLN A 334 -7.74 -12.09 12.57
CA GLN A 334 -7.64 -13.00 11.43
C GLN A 334 -6.27 -12.98 10.75
N MET A 335 -5.55 -11.86 10.80
CA MET A 335 -4.27 -11.68 10.07
C MET A 335 -3.03 -11.90 10.95
N GLN A 336 -3.14 -11.71 12.26
CA GLN A 336 -1.98 -11.54 13.15
C GLN A 336 -0.95 -12.66 13.03
N PHE A 337 -1.39 -13.90 13.11
CA PHE A 337 -0.49 -15.05 13.14
C PHE A 337 0.24 -15.34 11.82
N LEU A 338 -0.24 -14.77 10.70
CA LEU A 338 0.41 -14.90 9.39
C LEU A 338 1.24 -13.67 9.02
N SER A 339 0.91 -12.51 9.56
CA SER A 339 1.58 -11.25 9.23
C SER A 339 2.75 -10.91 10.16
N ARG A 340 3.14 -11.84 11.03
CA ARG A 340 4.22 -11.65 12.03
C ARG A 340 5.22 -12.77 12.00
N VAL A 341 6.45 -12.52 12.42
CA VAL A 341 7.43 -13.58 12.66
C VAL A 341 6.98 -14.45 13.85
N ASP A 342 7.08 -15.76 13.72
CA ASP A 342 6.61 -16.74 14.69
C ASP A 342 7.59 -17.02 15.81
N LYS A 343 8.82 -16.60 15.68
CA LYS A 343 9.94 -16.73 16.64
C LYS A 343 10.94 -15.60 16.45
N ASP A 344 11.81 -15.39 17.43
CA ASP A 344 12.96 -14.50 17.26
C ASP A 344 13.77 -14.94 16.04
N THR A 345 13.96 -14.01 15.14
CA THR A 345 14.55 -14.27 13.82
C THR A 345 15.73 -13.33 13.60
N THR A 346 16.88 -13.88 13.25
CA THR A 346 18.04 -13.09 12.86
C THR A 346 17.95 -12.78 11.37
N THR A 347 18.00 -11.50 11.00
CA THR A 347 18.03 -11.06 9.60
C THR A 347 19.35 -11.46 8.93
N VAL A 348 19.40 -11.40 7.62
CA VAL A 348 20.65 -11.61 6.86
C VAL A 348 21.72 -10.54 7.17
N TYR A 349 21.31 -9.42 7.76
CA TYR A 349 22.19 -8.34 8.20
C TYR A 349 22.69 -8.48 9.64
N GLY A 350 22.26 -9.52 10.34
CA GLY A 350 22.68 -9.82 11.72
C GLY A 350 21.79 -9.21 12.81
N ASP A 351 20.77 -8.44 12.44
CA ASP A 351 19.82 -7.87 13.40
C ASP A 351 18.85 -8.93 13.89
N VAL A 352 18.48 -8.88 15.18
CA VAL A 352 17.46 -9.77 15.74
C VAL A 352 16.10 -9.10 15.70
N ILE A 353 15.18 -9.71 14.99
CA ILE A 353 13.76 -9.32 14.94
C ILE A 353 13.01 -10.18 15.96
N PRO A 354 12.39 -9.57 16.99
CA PRO A 354 11.64 -10.29 18.00
C PRO A 354 10.41 -11.00 17.42
N LYS A 355 10.07 -12.15 18.00
CA LYS A 355 8.78 -12.81 17.77
C LYS A 355 7.63 -11.79 17.86
N GLY A 356 6.70 -11.89 16.94
CA GLY A 356 5.54 -11.01 16.88
C GLY A 356 5.75 -9.72 16.11
N THR A 357 6.96 -9.46 15.61
CA THR A 357 7.20 -8.30 14.71
C THR A 357 6.47 -8.51 13.39
N VAL A 358 5.80 -7.45 12.93
CA VAL A 358 5.03 -7.46 11.67
C VAL A 358 5.96 -7.50 10.47
N ILE A 359 5.66 -8.39 9.51
CA ILE A 359 6.39 -8.55 8.24
C ILE A 359 5.57 -8.08 7.03
N PHE A 360 4.53 -7.32 7.29
CA PHE A 360 3.67 -6.74 6.27
C PHE A 360 3.49 -5.25 6.56
N LEU A 361 3.99 -4.40 5.67
CA LEU A 361 3.83 -2.96 5.78
C LEU A 361 2.70 -2.44 4.89
N ARG A 362 2.08 -1.33 5.30
CA ARG A 362 1.00 -0.69 4.55
C ARG A 362 1.29 0.79 4.32
N GLN A 363 0.88 1.26 3.15
CA GLN A 363 0.89 2.68 2.77
C GLN A 363 -0.47 3.03 2.14
N ASP A 364 -1.54 2.65 2.81
CA ASP A 364 -2.90 2.88 2.35
C ASP A 364 -3.23 4.37 2.35
N PHE A 365 -4.09 4.77 1.44
CA PHE A 365 -4.65 6.11 1.42
C PHE A 365 -6.12 6.09 0.97
N ASP A 366 -6.92 6.95 1.56
CA ASP A 366 -8.33 7.09 1.23
C ASP A 366 -8.54 7.74 -0.13
N THR A 367 -9.64 7.39 -0.77
CA THR A 367 -10.11 8.05 -1.99
C THR A 367 -11.60 8.35 -1.91
N VAL A 368 -12.03 9.35 -2.65
CA VAL A 368 -13.44 9.68 -2.86
C VAL A 368 -13.85 9.50 -4.33
N GLU A 369 -12.95 8.97 -5.14
CA GLU A 369 -13.12 8.74 -6.57
C GLU A 369 -13.05 7.24 -6.86
N ASN A 370 -13.86 6.78 -7.82
CA ASN A 370 -13.63 5.48 -8.46
C ASN A 370 -12.95 5.72 -9.81
N PRO A 371 -11.64 5.51 -9.95
CA PRO A 371 -10.90 5.78 -11.17
C PRO A 371 -11.27 4.86 -12.34
N PHE A 372 -12.12 3.86 -12.12
CA PHE A 372 -12.55 2.87 -13.12
C PHE A 372 -13.99 3.07 -13.60
N GLU A 373 -14.73 4.04 -13.06
CA GLU A 373 -16.08 4.37 -13.51
C GLU A 373 -16.09 5.44 -14.61
N PHE A 374 -15.12 5.41 -15.50
CA PHE A 374 -15.15 6.20 -16.72
C PHE A 374 -16.08 5.53 -17.72
N ASN A 375 -17.22 6.17 -17.98
CA ASN A 375 -18.07 5.80 -19.09
C ASN A 375 -17.58 6.57 -20.32
N ALA A 376 -17.04 5.88 -21.33
CA ALA A 376 -16.54 6.51 -22.55
C ALA A 376 -17.64 7.32 -23.29
N ASP A 377 -18.92 7.00 -23.03
CA ASP A 377 -20.09 7.56 -23.72
C ASP A 377 -21.07 8.31 -22.80
N GLY A 378 -20.69 8.59 -21.53
CA GLY A 378 -21.59 9.22 -20.57
C GLY A 378 -20.91 10.14 -19.55
N PRO A 379 -21.70 10.98 -18.86
CA PRO A 379 -21.13 11.79 -17.79
C PRO A 379 -20.59 10.90 -16.67
N VAL A 380 -19.36 11.20 -16.24
CA VAL A 380 -18.80 10.63 -15.01
C VAL A 380 -19.79 10.88 -13.88
N SER A 381 -20.15 9.84 -13.11
CA SER A 381 -21.00 10.06 -11.93
C SER A 381 -20.29 11.04 -11.00
N PRO A 382 -20.81 12.24 -10.75
CA PRO A 382 -20.17 13.23 -9.89
C PRO A 382 -20.28 12.87 -8.40
N ALA A 383 -20.98 11.78 -8.07
CA ALA A 383 -21.18 11.39 -6.67
C ALA A 383 -19.87 10.85 -6.08
N PRO A 384 -19.38 11.44 -4.98
CA PRO A 384 -18.19 10.93 -4.32
C PRO A 384 -18.42 9.52 -3.79
N LYS A 385 -17.43 8.64 -4.02
CA LYS A 385 -17.46 7.24 -3.58
C LYS A 385 -16.32 6.99 -2.60
N PRO A 386 -16.62 6.84 -1.30
CA PRO A 386 -15.58 6.55 -0.33
C PRO A 386 -14.93 5.20 -0.63
N GLY A 387 -13.62 5.20 -0.60
CA GLY A 387 -12.82 4.01 -0.86
C GLY A 387 -11.43 4.14 -0.28
N VAL A 388 -10.63 3.11 -0.48
CA VAL A 388 -9.22 3.09 -0.13
C VAL A 388 -8.42 2.47 -1.27
N HIS A 389 -7.29 3.06 -1.58
CA HIS A 389 -6.24 2.40 -2.35
C HIS A 389 -5.35 1.69 -1.34
N PHE A 390 -5.54 0.37 -1.26
CA PHE A 390 -4.78 -0.47 -0.35
C PHE A 390 -3.45 -0.82 -1.01
N ILE A 391 -2.35 -0.38 -0.37
CA ILE A 391 -0.99 -0.70 -0.77
C ILE A 391 -0.33 -1.44 0.37
N GLY A 392 0.12 -2.65 0.10
CA GLY A 392 0.77 -3.52 1.06
C GLY A 392 2.09 -4.08 0.54
N PHE A 393 3.08 -4.18 1.40
CA PHE A 393 4.41 -4.71 1.10
C PHE A 393 4.67 -5.96 1.92
N ALA A 394 5.16 -6.98 1.28
CA ALA A 394 5.48 -8.27 1.89
C ALA A 394 6.69 -8.91 1.19
N PRO A 395 7.40 -9.84 1.83
CA PRO A 395 8.50 -10.54 1.17
C PRO A 395 8.06 -11.42 0.00
N SER A 396 6.78 -11.77 -0.13
CA SER A 396 6.28 -12.51 -1.30
C SER A 396 4.77 -12.39 -1.47
N ALA A 397 4.28 -12.58 -2.70
CA ALA A 397 2.85 -12.65 -3.01
C ALA A 397 2.17 -13.85 -2.34
N GLN A 398 2.88 -14.97 -2.18
CA GLN A 398 2.37 -16.16 -1.51
C GLN A 398 2.03 -15.89 -0.02
N LEU A 399 2.83 -15.05 0.65
CA LEU A 399 2.52 -14.62 2.02
C LEU A 399 1.27 -13.75 2.04
N PHE A 400 1.18 -12.77 1.13
CA PHE A 400 -0.01 -11.94 1.01
C PHE A 400 -1.27 -12.77 0.76
N ASP A 401 -1.20 -13.74 -0.16
CA ASP A 401 -2.33 -14.62 -0.49
C ASP A 401 -2.81 -15.42 0.72
N LYS A 402 -1.89 -15.91 1.55
CA LYS A 402 -2.23 -16.63 2.79
C LYS A 402 -2.96 -15.69 3.76
N ILE A 403 -2.41 -14.50 4.00
CA ILE A 403 -3.01 -13.48 4.87
C ILE A 403 -4.42 -13.12 4.37
N ARG A 404 -4.56 -12.85 3.08
CA ARG A 404 -5.84 -12.42 2.50
C ARG A 404 -6.92 -13.52 2.51
N LYS A 405 -6.55 -14.78 2.30
CA LYS A 405 -7.47 -15.92 2.45
C LYS A 405 -7.98 -16.07 3.88
N GLU A 406 -7.09 -15.90 4.85
CA GLU A 406 -7.48 -16.00 6.27
C GLU A 406 -8.41 -14.85 6.68
N MET A 407 -8.20 -13.65 6.12
CA MET A 407 -9.09 -12.50 6.35
C MET A 407 -10.55 -12.77 5.95
N ASP A 408 -10.81 -13.64 4.99
CA ASP A 408 -12.18 -13.99 4.61
C ASP A 408 -12.87 -14.85 5.66
N GLY A 409 -12.12 -15.54 6.51
CA GLY A 409 -12.64 -16.31 7.64
C GLY A 409 -13.63 -17.43 7.26
N VAL A 410 -13.59 -17.90 6.00
CA VAL A 410 -14.63 -18.80 5.43
C VAL A 410 -14.75 -20.10 6.19
N ASP A 411 -13.63 -20.68 6.60
CA ASP A 411 -13.63 -21.97 7.29
C ASP A 411 -14.25 -21.86 8.69
N LEU A 412 -13.88 -20.84 9.46
CA LEU A 412 -14.48 -20.58 10.77
C LEU A 412 -15.93 -20.12 10.64
N GLN A 413 -16.26 -19.33 9.61
CA GLN A 413 -17.63 -18.93 9.32
C GLN A 413 -18.53 -20.14 9.11
N LYS A 414 -18.12 -21.09 8.27
CA LYS A 414 -18.86 -22.34 8.03
C LYS A 414 -18.91 -23.22 9.28
N LYS A 415 -17.77 -23.43 9.96
CA LYS A 415 -17.66 -24.29 11.12
C LYS A 415 -18.58 -23.86 12.27
N TYR A 416 -18.70 -22.54 12.50
CA TYR A 416 -19.45 -21.98 13.63
C TYR A 416 -20.74 -21.26 13.22
N ASN A 417 -21.14 -21.33 11.95
CA ASN A 417 -22.34 -20.70 11.38
C ASN A 417 -22.41 -19.21 11.70
N LEU A 418 -21.37 -18.47 11.31
CA LEU A 418 -21.33 -17.02 11.53
C LEU A 418 -22.02 -16.29 10.38
N PRO A 419 -22.82 -15.24 10.66
CA PRO A 419 -23.31 -14.35 9.63
C PRO A 419 -22.18 -13.52 9.01
N ASP A 420 -22.33 -13.09 7.77
CA ASP A 420 -21.31 -12.34 7.03
C ASP A 420 -20.85 -11.07 7.74
N GLU A 421 -21.77 -10.35 8.37
CA GLU A 421 -21.50 -9.13 9.14
C GLU A 421 -20.63 -9.36 10.39
N ASN A 422 -20.42 -10.61 10.77
CA ASN A 422 -19.63 -10.99 11.92
C ASN A 422 -18.26 -11.60 11.56
N THR A 423 -17.83 -11.46 10.29
CA THR A 423 -16.51 -11.90 9.83
C THR A 423 -15.61 -10.69 9.52
N GLY A 424 -15.17 -9.99 10.58
CA GLY A 424 -14.39 -8.75 10.46
C GLY A 424 -15.21 -7.61 9.86
N PHE A 425 -14.57 -6.81 9.03
CA PHE A 425 -15.23 -5.71 8.32
C PHE A 425 -15.35 -5.97 6.80
N THR A 426 -15.05 -7.17 6.33
CA THR A 426 -15.02 -7.53 4.89
C THR A 426 -16.36 -7.25 4.18
N LYS A 427 -17.49 -7.38 4.89
CA LYS A 427 -18.81 -7.03 4.36
C LYS A 427 -18.92 -5.58 3.89
N PHE A 428 -18.19 -4.67 4.52
CA PHE A 428 -18.21 -3.22 4.22
C PHE A 428 -17.21 -2.81 3.15
N LEU A 429 -16.46 -3.75 2.63
CA LEU A 429 -15.39 -3.53 1.65
C LEU A 429 -15.67 -4.31 0.37
N VAL A 430 -15.61 -3.63 -0.75
CA VAL A 430 -15.76 -4.24 -2.07
C VAL A 430 -14.51 -3.98 -2.89
N THR A 431 -13.64 -4.99 -3.03
CA THR A 431 -12.46 -4.88 -3.88
C THR A 431 -12.89 -4.91 -5.35
N THR A 432 -12.56 -3.87 -6.10
CA THR A 432 -12.95 -3.74 -7.52
C THR A 432 -11.79 -4.09 -8.46
N HIS A 433 -10.56 -3.76 -8.09
CA HIS A 433 -9.36 -3.97 -8.89
C HIS A 433 -8.20 -4.41 -8.01
N ARG A 434 -7.31 -5.25 -8.57
CA ARG A 434 -6.17 -5.82 -7.84
C ARG A 434 -5.04 -6.23 -8.76
N GLN A 435 -3.78 -5.97 -8.32
CA GLN A 435 -2.58 -6.51 -8.96
C GLN A 435 -1.43 -6.61 -7.95
N HIS A 436 -0.51 -7.56 -8.19
CA HIS A 436 0.78 -7.61 -7.52
C HIS A 436 1.87 -7.02 -8.42
N TYR A 437 2.85 -6.38 -7.78
CA TYR A 437 4.00 -5.77 -8.43
C TYR A 437 5.28 -6.17 -7.69
N LEU A 438 6.40 -6.14 -8.39
CA LEU A 438 7.73 -6.13 -7.81
C LEU A 438 8.17 -4.67 -7.71
N GLU A 439 8.46 -4.20 -6.51
CA GLU A 439 9.15 -2.93 -6.30
C GLU A 439 10.63 -3.21 -6.11
N PRO A 440 11.49 -2.82 -7.06
CA PRO A 440 12.94 -3.00 -6.93
C PRO A 440 13.53 -1.99 -5.94
N SER A 441 14.78 -2.20 -5.57
CA SER A 441 15.54 -1.17 -4.84
C SER A 441 15.65 0.12 -5.66
N ARG A 442 15.97 1.24 -5.01
CA ARG A 442 16.17 2.52 -5.70
C ARG A 442 17.23 2.46 -6.79
N ALA A 443 18.24 1.63 -6.62
CA ALA A 443 19.30 1.45 -7.61
C ALA A 443 18.82 0.83 -8.94
N HIS A 444 17.73 0.08 -8.88
CA HIS A 444 17.16 -0.66 -10.02
C HIS A 444 15.73 -0.24 -10.38
N ARG A 445 15.27 0.93 -9.90
CA ARG A 445 13.86 1.35 -10.04
C ARG A 445 13.40 1.67 -11.45
N SER A 446 14.33 1.91 -12.38
CA SER A 446 14.01 2.20 -13.79
C SER A 446 14.26 0.99 -14.66
N PHE A 447 13.19 0.38 -15.14
CA PHE A 447 13.22 -0.79 -16.03
C PHE A 447 14.22 -1.88 -15.59
N PRO A 448 13.98 -2.53 -14.42
CA PRO A 448 14.91 -3.50 -13.85
C PRO A 448 15.23 -4.62 -14.85
N LEU A 449 16.48 -5.08 -14.84
CA LEU A 449 17.06 -6.06 -15.74
C LEU A 449 17.29 -5.58 -17.20
N ALA A 450 16.92 -4.35 -17.57
CA ALA A 450 17.17 -3.83 -18.91
C ALA A 450 18.67 -3.77 -19.24
N GLU A 451 19.53 -3.54 -18.24
CA GLU A 451 20.99 -3.55 -18.40
C GLU A 451 21.57 -4.96 -18.55
N MET A 452 20.82 -5.99 -18.21
CA MET A 452 21.25 -7.40 -18.27
C MET A 452 20.92 -8.09 -19.59
N ILE A 453 20.28 -7.39 -20.54
CA ILE A 453 19.77 -7.98 -21.79
C ILE A 453 20.57 -7.56 -23.03
#